data_155cfbebef3de0534822d4a496c1a265
#
_entry.id   155cfbebef3de0534822d4a496c1a265
#
_cell.length_a   1.000
_cell.length_b   1.000
_cell.length_c   1.000
_cell.angle_alpha   90.00
_cell.angle_beta   90.00
_cell.angle_gamma   90.00
#
_symmetry.space_group_name_H-M   'P 1'
#
loop_
_entity.id
_entity.type
_entity.pdbx_description
1 polymer ?
#
loop_
_entity_poly.entity_id
_entity_poly.type
_entity_poly.pdbx_seq_one_letter_code
_entity_poly.pdbx_strand_id
1 'polypeptide(L)'
;QNDALPTPAVEQSSAFGGVMSSLVRWFMQGNPLAKLGILLLFLGFSFLLRYTVEHSLFPLELRLVATSLFAIALLVVGWRLRNKQLVYALIIQGGATGTLYLTVFGAFWLWQMLPMTLAFALLVAICAASVGLAIMQKALSLAMLASIGGYLAPLLLSTGGGSHVALFSFYLLLSVGILAISIWQHWRELNLLGLLFTFGIGGLWGLDGYRSEYYLSSQLFLIANTIIFGVLSVALSLRAQEKGKQIIDGVLLFASPLVGFGMQYAITRHMEYGPALSALGYGGFYLALAWLALRRYPSLGRPLVLAALALGGAFTTLAIPLALSARWTAMAWALEGLGILWLGVQQQQRRMSYSGTALLVLAVCSALWAQMNGMSALSLVLIFAVLSLSWLAAAWLWRNIQLQGSWVLLAGGLIFWIIALIGASQLVLKKDSLVLSGVLALMAISVWGWRIVSGRLAWWELDVSKWLLWPTMLVMLLSQISQHEIFAAGWQNLAWCLALPAAGALLWRDAETLPPRLSRLAHLSLFWMILLALAAELFWFAQDLPWGMAAWGSGLMMAAGGLLIFL
;
A
#
# COMPACT_ATOMS: atom_id res chain seq x y z
N GLN A 1 28.90 24.05 43.04
CA GLN A 1 29.62 23.89 41.79
C GLN A 1 28.81 22.92 40.96
N ASN A 2 27.98 23.48 40.03
CA ASN A 2 27.18 22.75 39.08
C ASN A 2 27.94 22.76 37.72
N ASP A 3 28.53 21.64 37.38
CA ASP A 3 29.03 21.40 36.00
C ASP A 3 27.88 20.88 35.15
N ALA A 4 27.28 21.77 34.39
CA ALA A 4 26.35 21.46 33.34
C ALA A 4 27.13 21.06 32.08
N LEU A 5 26.97 19.82 31.63
CA LEU A 5 27.49 19.30 30.38
C LEU A 5 26.81 20.01 29.19
N PRO A 6 27.56 20.44 28.17
CA PRO A 6 26.97 21.08 26.99
C PRO A 6 26.23 20.03 26.15
N THR A 7 24.95 20.29 25.89
CA THR A 7 24.12 19.59 24.88
C THR A 7 24.69 19.81 23.49
N PRO A 8 24.89 18.79 22.65
CA PRO A 8 25.29 18.97 21.26
C PRO A 8 24.16 19.64 20.47
N ALA A 9 24.45 20.79 19.89
CA ALA A 9 23.58 21.47 18.95
C ALA A 9 23.34 20.56 17.73
N VAL A 10 22.10 20.19 17.48
CA VAL A 10 21.68 19.53 16.26
C VAL A 10 21.69 20.56 15.14
N GLU A 11 22.77 20.58 14.36
CA GLU A 11 22.81 21.30 13.10
C GLU A 11 21.75 20.70 12.14
N GLN A 12 20.66 21.43 11.94
CA GLN A 12 19.74 21.21 10.82
C GLN A 12 20.46 21.59 9.52
N SER A 13 21.20 20.66 8.94
CA SER A 13 21.69 20.81 7.57
C SER A 13 20.48 20.73 6.64
N SER A 14 20.15 21.84 5.95
CA SER A 14 19.14 21.88 4.91
C SER A 14 19.47 20.78 3.87
N ALA A 15 18.45 20.03 3.40
CA ALA A 15 18.61 18.95 2.42
C ALA A 15 19.38 19.40 1.16
N PHE A 16 19.28 20.68 0.80
CA PHE A 16 20.00 21.32 -0.29
C PHE A 16 21.50 21.46 0.00
N GLY A 17 21.88 21.77 1.23
CA GLY A 17 23.29 21.84 1.67
C GLY A 17 23.94 20.45 1.68
N GLY A 18 23.20 19.39 1.99
CA GLY A 18 23.67 18.01 1.95
C GLY A 18 23.93 17.51 0.53
N VAL A 19 23.10 17.84 -0.43
CA VAL A 19 23.29 17.52 -1.86
C VAL A 19 24.47 18.30 -2.44
N MET A 20 24.58 19.61 -2.15
CA MET A 20 25.67 20.45 -2.63
C MET A 20 27.03 20.00 -2.04
N SER A 21 27.08 19.68 -0.76
CA SER A 21 28.29 19.17 -0.12
C SER A 21 28.70 17.77 -0.63
N SER A 22 27.71 16.95 -1.02
CA SER A 22 27.97 15.65 -1.64
C SER A 22 28.48 15.79 -3.07
N LEU A 23 27.96 16.72 -3.85
CA LEU A 23 28.44 17.07 -5.20
C LEU A 23 29.85 17.65 -5.15
N VAL A 24 30.12 18.56 -4.22
CA VAL A 24 31.47 19.14 -4.04
C VAL A 24 32.46 18.05 -3.58
N ARG A 25 32.09 17.18 -2.65
CA ARG A 25 32.93 16.04 -2.24
C ARG A 25 33.18 15.07 -3.39
N TRP A 26 32.16 14.73 -4.18
CA TRP A 26 32.31 13.89 -5.37
C TRP A 26 33.23 14.53 -6.40
N PHE A 27 33.14 15.85 -6.62
CA PHE A 27 34.02 16.59 -7.53
C PHE A 27 35.46 16.63 -7.00
N MET A 28 35.65 16.81 -5.69
CA MET A 28 36.96 16.87 -5.05
C MET A 28 37.59 15.48 -4.80
N GLN A 29 36.80 14.40 -4.81
CA GLN A 29 37.30 13.03 -4.73
C GLN A 29 38.02 12.64 -6.06
N GLY A 30 39.30 12.33 -5.98
CA GLY A 30 40.15 12.09 -7.12
C GLY A 30 41.00 13.32 -7.46
N ASN A 31 41.50 13.44 -8.69
CA ASN A 31 42.28 14.61 -9.11
C ASN A 31 41.37 15.68 -9.72
N PRO A 32 40.98 16.75 -8.98
CA PRO A 32 40.08 17.78 -9.48
C PRO A 32 40.68 18.58 -10.66
N LEU A 33 42.03 18.69 -10.72
CA LEU A 33 42.73 19.33 -11.84
C LEU A 33 42.52 18.57 -13.16
N ALA A 34 42.45 17.24 -13.12
CA ALA A 34 42.19 16.46 -14.31
C ALA A 34 40.77 16.64 -14.83
N LYS A 35 39.79 16.67 -13.92
CA LYS A 35 38.37 16.93 -14.26
C LYS A 35 38.19 18.32 -14.86
N LEU A 36 38.87 19.32 -14.27
CA LEU A 36 38.88 20.69 -14.78
C LEU A 36 39.59 20.74 -16.16
N GLY A 37 40.72 20.05 -16.32
CA GLY A 37 41.45 20.00 -17.59
C GLY A 37 40.62 19.42 -18.73
N ILE A 38 39.82 18.39 -18.48
CA ILE A 38 38.94 17.81 -19.48
C ILE A 38 37.73 18.73 -19.78
N LEU A 39 37.17 19.36 -18.76
CA LEU A 39 36.12 20.37 -18.97
C LEU A 39 36.63 21.53 -19.83
N LEU A 40 37.86 22.01 -19.55
CA LEU A 40 38.51 23.06 -20.34
C LEU A 40 38.82 22.61 -21.76
N LEU A 41 39.25 21.35 -21.94
CA LEU A 41 39.48 20.78 -23.26
C LEU A 41 38.18 20.68 -24.07
N PHE A 42 37.10 20.24 -23.43
CA PHE A 42 35.80 20.16 -24.06
C PHE A 42 35.24 21.55 -24.41
N LEU A 43 35.35 22.53 -23.50
CA LEU A 43 34.96 23.92 -23.75
C LEU A 43 35.80 24.55 -24.84
N GLY A 44 37.13 24.37 -24.78
CA GLY A 44 38.06 24.86 -25.79
C GLY A 44 37.75 24.30 -27.18
N PHE A 45 37.44 23.02 -27.26
CA PHE A 45 37.03 22.40 -28.52
C PHE A 45 35.65 22.91 -29.00
N SER A 46 34.72 23.12 -28.11
CA SER A 46 33.41 23.71 -28.42
C SER A 46 33.53 25.17 -28.93
N PHE A 47 34.40 25.97 -28.31
CA PHE A 47 34.72 27.31 -28.78
C PHE A 47 35.46 27.33 -30.13
N LEU A 48 36.40 26.41 -30.36
CA LEU A 48 37.07 26.25 -31.64
C LEU A 48 36.08 25.90 -32.75
N LEU A 49 35.14 24.98 -32.46
CA LEU A 49 34.04 24.66 -33.38
C LEU A 49 33.18 25.89 -33.69
N ARG A 50 32.76 26.62 -32.67
CA ARG A 50 31.98 27.84 -32.83
C ARG A 50 32.71 28.90 -33.67
N TYR A 51 34.00 29.16 -33.37
CA TYR A 51 34.85 30.07 -34.14
C TYR A 51 34.95 29.67 -35.60
N THR A 52 35.11 28.37 -35.86
CA THR A 52 35.21 27.82 -37.22
C THR A 52 33.84 27.93 -37.95
N VAL A 53 32.73 27.91 -37.22
CA VAL A 53 31.38 28.15 -37.78
C VAL A 53 31.24 29.62 -38.17
N GLU A 54 31.58 30.54 -37.27
CA GLU A 54 31.44 31.98 -37.47
C GLU A 54 32.29 32.51 -38.64
N HIS A 55 33.47 31.92 -38.90
CA HIS A 55 34.38 32.36 -39.93
C HIS A 55 34.34 31.54 -41.25
N SER A 56 33.39 30.60 -41.37
CA SER A 56 33.17 29.80 -42.60
C SER A 56 34.41 29.14 -43.19
N LEU A 57 35.39 28.77 -42.33
CA LEU A 57 36.72 28.27 -42.77
C LEU A 57 36.66 26.86 -43.40
N PHE A 58 35.68 26.05 -43.05
CA PHE A 58 35.48 24.72 -43.60
C PHE A 58 33.99 24.39 -43.79
N PRO A 59 33.66 23.54 -44.80
CA PRO A 59 32.31 22.99 -44.94
C PRO A 59 31.85 22.30 -43.67
N LEU A 60 30.55 22.33 -43.42
CA LEU A 60 29.96 21.79 -42.17
C LEU A 60 30.20 20.29 -42.03
N GLU A 61 30.14 19.56 -43.14
CA GLU A 61 30.42 18.12 -43.21
C GLU A 61 31.82 17.79 -42.70
N LEU A 62 32.80 18.56 -43.12
CA LEU A 62 34.20 18.36 -42.74
C LEU A 62 34.43 18.59 -41.25
N ARG A 63 33.68 19.55 -40.66
CA ARG A 63 33.73 19.84 -39.20
C ARG A 63 33.17 18.68 -38.41
N LEU A 64 32.03 18.12 -38.81
CA LEU A 64 31.43 16.97 -38.14
C LEU A 64 32.32 15.72 -38.23
N VAL A 65 32.90 15.48 -39.38
CA VAL A 65 33.87 14.39 -39.57
C VAL A 65 35.10 14.61 -38.70
N ALA A 66 35.67 15.80 -38.68
CA ALA A 66 36.84 16.13 -37.86
C ALA A 66 36.57 15.95 -36.37
N THR A 67 35.37 16.39 -35.88
CA THR A 67 34.93 16.20 -34.50
C THR A 67 34.78 14.73 -34.15
N SER A 68 34.20 13.94 -35.04
CA SER A 68 34.04 12.50 -34.83
C SER A 68 35.38 11.78 -34.79
N LEU A 69 36.29 12.11 -35.72
CA LEU A 69 37.66 11.57 -35.74
C LEU A 69 38.44 11.94 -34.49
N PHE A 70 38.33 13.19 -34.03
CA PHE A 70 38.96 13.63 -32.76
C PHE A 70 38.40 12.83 -31.56
N ALA A 71 37.09 12.66 -31.47
CA ALA A 71 36.50 11.87 -30.40
C ALA A 71 36.94 10.39 -30.46
N ILE A 72 37.02 9.79 -31.65
CA ILE A 72 37.54 8.42 -31.83
C ILE A 72 39.04 8.36 -31.40
N ALA A 73 39.85 9.34 -31.78
CA ALA A 73 41.23 9.42 -31.33
C ALA A 73 41.35 9.48 -29.80
N LEU A 74 40.49 10.26 -29.14
CA LEU A 74 40.42 10.30 -27.68
C LEU A 74 40.01 8.95 -27.07
N LEU A 75 39.07 8.19 -27.69
CA LEU A 75 38.76 6.83 -27.28
C LEU A 75 39.98 5.90 -27.35
N VAL A 76 40.75 5.99 -28.43
CA VAL A 76 41.98 5.19 -28.62
C VAL A 76 43.05 5.58 -27.59
N VAL A 77 43.24 6.86 -27.34
CA VAL A 77 44.16 7.37 -26.31
C VAL A 77 43.76 6.87 -24.93
N GLY A 78 42.47 7.03 -24.57
CA GLY A 78 41.92 6.52 -23.32
C GLY A 78 42.10 4.99 -23.18
N TRP A 79 41.90 4.23 -24.27
CA TRP A 79 42.15 2.80 -24.27
C TRP A 79 43.62 2.43 -24.02
N ARG A 80 44.58 3.16 -24.59
CA ARG A 80 46.01 2.96 -24.33
C ARG A 80 46.42 3.35 -22.91
N LEU A 81 45.80 4.38 -22.34
CA LEU A 81 46.10 4.85 -20.99
C LEU A 81 45.50 3.96 -19.87
N ARG A 82 44.56 3.08 -20.18
CA ARG A 82 43.81 2.29 -19.17
C ARG A 82 44.70 1.52 -18.18
N ASN A 83 45.85 0.99 -18.66
CA ASN A 83 46.76 0.20 -17.84
C ASN A 83 47.69 1.04 -16.96
N LYS A 84 47.85 2.34 -17.27
CA LYS A 84 48.74 3.25 -16.53
C LYS A 84 47.95 4.16 -15.58
N GLN A 85 46.85 4.70 -16.04
CA GLN A 85 46.09 5.71 -15.31
C GLN A 85 44.58 5.55 -15.62
N LEU A 86 43.93 4.58 -14.95
CA LEU A 86 42.55 4.19 -15.23
C LEU A 86 41.56 5.37 -15.12
N VAL A 87 41.68 6.22 -14.09
CA VAL A 87 40.76 7.35 -13.87
C VAL A 87 40.82 8.33 -15.03
N TYR A 88 42.02 8.71 -15.50
CA TYR A 88 42.17 9.60 -16.65
C TYR A 88 41.65 8.96 -17.94
N ALA A 89 41.94 7.68 -18.13
CA ALA A 89 41.46 6.91 -19.27
C ALA A 89 39.92 6.95 -19.36
N LEU A 90 39.25 6.72 -18.24
CA LEU A 90 37.77 6.72 -18.18
C LEU A 90 37.16 8.12 -18.41
N ILE A 91 37.79 9.17 -17.88
CA ILE A 91 37.34 10.54 -18.09
C ILE A 91 37.47 10.95 -19.57
N ILE A 92 38.62 10.63 -20.20
CA ILE A 92 38.83 10.88 -21.62
C ILE A 92 37.85 10.11 -22.49
N GLN A 93 37.63 8.82 -22.20
CA GLN A 93 36.65 8.00 -22.93
C GLN A 93 35.21 8.49 -22.73
N GLY A 94 34.86 8.91 -21.51
CA GLY A 94 33.55 9.49 -21.23
C GLY A 94 33.31 10.80 -22.00
N GLY A 95 34.30 11.69 -22.00
CA GLY A 95 34.24 12.92 -22.79
C GLY A 95 34.14 12.64 -24.30
N ALA A 96 34.92 11.69 -24.80
CA ALA A 96 34.85 11.26 -26.19
C ALA A 96 33.47 10.67 -26.58
N THR A 97 32.92 9.82 -25.74
CA THR A 97 31.59 9.25 -25.94
C THR A 97 30.51 10.36 -25.96
N GLY A 98 30.56 11.31 -24.99
CA GLY A 98 29.67 12.47 -24.97
C GLY A 98 29.79 13.34 -26.22
N THR A 99 31.04 13.56 -26.69
CA THR A 99 31.28 14.31 -27.94
C THR A 99 30.68 13.61 -29.15
N LEU A 100 30.80 12.30 -29.26
CA LEU A 100 30.16 11.52 -30.36
C LEU A 100 28.63 11.63 -30.31
N TYR A 101 28.00 11.50 -29.11
CA TYR A 101 26.58 11.68 -28.97
C TYR A 101 26.11 13.06 -29.42
N LEU A 102 26.79 14.11 -28.95
CA LEU A 102 26.49 15.50 -29.32
C LEU A 102 26.71 15.79 -30.81
N THR A 103 27.74 15.18 -31.41
CA THR A 103 28.01 15.36 -32.84
C THR A 103 26.91 14.74 -33.70
N VAL A 104 26.47 13.53 -33.41
CA VAL A 104 25.37 12.87 -34.13
C VAL A 104 24.06 13.61 -33.90
N PHE A 105 23.79 14.04 -32.66
CA PHE A 105 22.61 14.82 -32.34
C PHE A 105 22.59 16.18 -33.08
N GLY A 106 23.69 16.91 -33.07
CA GLY A 106 23.82 18.16 -33.79
C GLY A 106 23.67 18.00 -35.31
N ALA A 107 24.30 16.96 -35.90
CA ALA A 107 24.18 16.64 -37.31
C ALA A 107 22.72 16.33 -37.72
N PHE A 108 21.93 15.70 -36.84
CA PHE A 108 20.52 15.44 -37.08
C PHE A 108 19.64 16.66 -36.82
N TRP A 109 19.72 17.23 -35.61
CA TRP A 109 18.72 18.21 -35.14
C TRP A 109 19.01 19.65 -35.57
N LEU A 110 20.26 20.09 -35.44
CA LEU A 110 20.65 21.46 -35.75
C LEU A 110 20.87 21.67 -37.25
N TRP A 111 21.48 20.70 -37.91
CA TRP A 111 21.91 20.88 -39.31
C TRP A 111 21.17 20.01 -40.31
N GLN A 112 20.28 19.13 -39.87
CA GLN A 112 19.44 18.26 -40.69
C GLN A 112 20.19 17.49 -41.79
N MET A 113 21.47 17.13 -41.55
CA MET A 113 22.34 16.47 -42.51
C MET A 113 22.21 14.95 -42.50
N LEU A 114 21.68 14.39 -41.39
CA LEU A 114 21.51 12.95 -41.25
C LEU A 114 20.04 12.58 -41.26
N PRO A 115 19.64 11.54 -41.99
CA PRO A 115 18.29 10.98 -41.85
C PRO A 115 18.15 10.34 -40.47
N MET A 116 16.92 10.37 -39.94
CA MET A 116 16.60 9.87 -38.59
C MET A 116 17.08 8.43 -38.35
N THR A 117 16.93 7.56 -39.34
CA THR A 117 17.33 6.15 -39.26
C THR A 117 18.86 5.98 -39.10
N LEU A 118 19.64 6.78 -39.82
CA LEU A 118 21.09 6.74 -39.73
C LEU A 118 21.61 7.34 -38.42
N ALA A 119 21.03 8.48 -37.99
CA ALA A 119 21.35 9.08 -36.71
C ALA A 119 21.07 8.11 -35.55
N PHE A 120 19.92 7.45 -35.58
CA PHE A 120 19.55 6.44 -34.59
C PHE A 120 20.53 5.24 -34.60
N ALA A 121 20.86 4.71 -35.76
CA ALA A 121 21.82 3.60 -35.87
C ALA A 121 23.23 3.98 -35.33
N LEU A 122 23.67 5.21 -35.59
CA LEU A 122 24.92 5.72 -35.05
C LEU A 122 24.91 5.86 -33.53
N LEU A 123 23.80 6.39 -32.95
CA LEU A 123 23.68 6.51 -31.49
C LEU A 123 23.64 5.14 -30.82
N VAL A 124 22.98 4.14 -31.42
CA VAL A 124 23.01 2.75 -30.94
C VAL A 124 24.42 2.16 -31.01
N ALA A 125 25.12 2.38 -32.11
CA ALA A 125 26.52 1.91 -32.28
C ALA A 125 27.47 2.53 -31.26
N ILE A 126 27.35 3.84 -30.99
CA ILE A 126 28.12 4.54 -29.96
C ILE A 126 27.80 3.97 -28.58
N CYS A 127 26.53 3.75 -28.27
CA CYS A 127 26.11 3.14 -27.00
C CYS A 127 26.74 1.74 -26.85
N ALA A 128 26.57 0.86 -27.82
CA ALA A 128 27.06 -0.51 -27.78
C ALA A 128 28.58 -0.57 -27.67
N ALA A 129 29.32 0.26 -28.44
CA ALA A 129 30.76 0.34 -28.38
C ALA A 129 31.26 0.84 -27.01
N SER A 130 30.64 1.89 -26.47
CA SER A 130 31.00 2.48 -25.17
C SER A 130 30.71 1.53 -24.02
N VAL A 131 29.55 0.84 -24.04
CA VAL A 131 29.22 -0.22 -23.07
C VAL A 131 30.20 -1.40 -23.19
N GLY A 132 30.56 -1.81 -24.39
CA GLY A 132 31.59 -2.84 -24.63
C GLY A 132 32.92 -2.46 -24.00
N LEU A 133 33.39 -1.22 -24.22
CA LEU A 133 34.60 -0.68 -23.58
C LEU A 133 34.49 -0.66 -22.06
N ALA A 134 33.32 -0.28 -21.52
CA ALA A 134 33.07 -0.25 -20.09
C ALA A 134 33.13 -1.65 -19.45
N ILE A 135 32.56 -2.66 -20.10
CA ILE A 135 32.63 -4.06 -19.63
C ILE A 135 34.05 -4.55 -19.60
N MET A 136 34.84 -4.31 -20.68
CA MET A 136 36.22 -4.73 -20.77
C MET A 136 37.13 -4.07 -19.72
N GLN A 137 36.79 -2.87 -19.27
CA GLN A 137 37.55 -2.12 -18.27
C GLN A 137 36.93 -2.22 -16.86
N LYS A 138 35.83 -2.93 -16.71
CA LYS A 138 35.01 -3.01 -15.46
C LYS A 138 34.66 -1.62 -14.91
N ALA A 139 34.33 -0.69 -15.80
CA ALA A 139 34.13 0.72 -15.50
C ALA A 139 32.61 1.07 -15.49
N LEU A 140 31.97 1.01 -14.30
CA LEU A 140 30.57 1.35 -14.12
C LEU A 140 30.23 2.77 -14.61
N SER A 141 31.08 3.76 -14.32
CA SER A 141 30.87 5.16 -14.71
C SER A 141 30.71 5.36 -16.22
N LEU A 142 31.55 4.65 -17.00
CA LEU A 142 31.49 4.70 -18.46
C LEU A 142 30.23 3.98 -18.98
N ALA A 143 29.85 2.85 -18.37
CA ALA A 143 28.61 2.13 -18.71
C ALA A 143 27.38 2.97 -18.43
N MET A 144 27.33 3.67 -17.29
CA MET A 144 26.21 4.56 -16.95
C MET A 144 26.10 5.72 -17.94
N LEU A 145 27.20 6.40 -18.26
CA LEU A 145 27.21 7.51 -19.22
C LEU A 145 26.73 7.06 -20.61
N ALA A 146 27.27 5.92 -21.10
CA ALA A 146 26.86 5.35 -22.36
C ALA A 146 25.39 4.97 -22.40
N SER A 147 24.88 4.36 -21.33
CA SER A 147 23.48 3.97 -21.21
C SER A 147 22.54 5.18 -21.12
N ILE A 148 22.89 6.23 -20.39
CA ILE A 148 22.13 7.49 -20.35
C ILE A 148 22.00 8.06 -21.76
N GLY A 149 23.12 8.13 -22.51
CA GLY A 149 23.08 8.59 -23.91
C GLY A 149 22.20 7.71 -24.79
N GLY A 150 22.27 6.39 -24.62
CA GLY A 150 21.43 5.44 -25.32
C GLY A 150 19.93 5.60 -25.00
N TYR A 151 19.55 5.75 -23.73
CA TYR A 151 18.16 5.95 -23.33
C TYR A 151 17.60 7.31 -23.78
N LEU A 152 18.43 8.36 -23.78
CA LEU A 152 18.03 9.68 -24.24
C LEU A 152 17.97 9.79 -25.77
N ALA A 153 18.62 8.90 -26.51
CA ALA A 153 18.70 8.98 -27.96
C ALA A 153 17.32 9.10 -28.67
N PRO A 154 16.30 8.27 -28.38
CA PRO A 154 15.00 8.41 -29.00
C PRO A 154 14.28 9.72 -28.66
N LEU A 155 14.46 10.21 -27.42
CA LEU A 155 13.87 11.49 -26.96
C LEU A 155 14.50 12.66 -27.71
N LEU A 156 15.83 12.67 -27.84
CA LEU A 156 16.57 13.73 -28.52
C LEU A 156 16.31 13.74 -30.04
N LEU A 157 16.04 12.58 -30.65
CA LEU A 157 15.73 12.45 -32.07
C LEU A 157 14.25 12.55 -32.38
N SER A 158 13.37 12.69 -31.38
CA SER A 158 11.92 12.70 -31.58
C SER A 158 11.49 13.98 -32.33
N THR A 159 10.83 13.79 -33.47
CA THR A 159 10.21 14.83 -34.27
C THR A 159 8.67 14.85 -34.12
N GLY A 160 8.13 14.11 -33.16
CA GLY A 160 6.69 14.03 -32.87
C GLY A 160 5.88 13.05 -33.74
N GLY A 161 6.46 12.45 -34.77
CA GLY A 161 5.77 11.52 -35.69
C GLY A 161 6.23 10.05 -35.61
N GLY A 162 6.97 9.67 -34.57
CA GLY A 162 7.57 8.34 -34.46
C GLY A 162 6.58 7.23 -34.02
N SER A 163 6.84 5.99 -34.45
CA SER A 163 6.09 4.82 -34.02
C SER A 163 6.43 4.45 -32.56
N HIS A 164 5.42 4.33 -31.71
CA HIS A 164 5.59 3.86 -30.32
C HIS A 164 6.17 2.43 -30.27
N VAL A 165 5.89 1.59 -31.26
CA VAL A 165 6.44 0.23 -31.36
C VAL A 165 7.96 0.28 -31.55
N ALA A 166 8.46 1.17 -32.39
CA ALA A 166 9.91 1.35 -32.58
C ALA A 166 10.57 1.84 -31.28
N LEU A 167 9.97 2.80 -30.59
CA LEU A 167 10.44 3.33 -29.31
C LEU A 167 10.55 2.22 -28.25
N PHE A 168 9.48 1.47 -28.04
CA PHE A 168 9.46 0.42 -27.02
C PHE A 168 10.32 -0.79 -27.39
N SER A 169 10.42 -1.13 -28.68
CA SER A 169 11.35 -2.17 -29.13
C SER A 169 12.81 -1.81 -28.83
N PHE A 170 13.16 -0.53 -29.00
CA PHE A 170 14.49 -0.04 -28.65
C PHE A 170 14.74 -0.10 -27.14
N TYR A 171 13.81 0.36 -26.31
CA TYR A 171 13.97 0.25 -24.86
C TYR A 171 13.98 -1.19 -24.37
N LEU A 172 13.22 -2.07 -25.00
CA LEU A 172 13.26 -3.50 -24.71
C LEU A 172 14.66 -4.08 -25.03
N LEU A 173 15.25 -3.67 -26.17
CA LEU A 173 16.62 -4.06 -26.54
C LEU A 173 17.64 -3.60 -25.50
N LEU A 174 17.53 -2.35 -25.02
CA LEU A 174 18.39 -1.84 -23.96
C LEU A 174 18.19 -2.59 -22.65
N SER A 175 16.94 -2.91 -22.28
CA SER A 175 16.64 -3.69 -21.07
C SER A 175 17.23 -5.10 -21.13
N VAL A 176 17.14 -5.76 -22.29
CA VAL A 176 17.79 -7.06 -22.55
C VAL A 176 19.32 -6.92 -22.49
N GLY A 177 19.87 -5.83 -23.01
CA GLY A 177 21.30 -5.52 -22.91
C GLY A 177 21.76 -5.39 -21.47
N ILE A 178 21.02 -4.67 -20.63
CA ILE A 178 21.31 -4.54 -19.19
C ILE A 178 21.23 -5.90 -18.49
N LEU A 179 20.20 -6.71 -18.79
CA LEU A 179 20.08 -8.07 -18.27
C LEU A 179 21.30 -8.91 -18.66
N ALA A 180 21.72 -8.85 -19.92
CA ALA A 180 22.91 -9.56 -20.40
C ALA A 180 24.19 -9.10 -19.68
N ILE A 181 24.39 -7.79 -19.53
CA ILE A 181 25.53 -7.23 -18.79
C ILE A 181 25.54 -7.72 -17.34
N SER A 182 24.39 -7.81 -16.71
CA SER A 182 24.26 -8.24 -15.32
C SER A 182 24.65 -9.71 -15.09
N ILE A 183 24.73 -10.51 -16.16
CA ILE A 183 25.27 -11.88 -16.08
C ILE A 183 26.78 -11.86 -15.81
N TRP A 184 27.51 -10.90 -16.40
CA TRP A 184 28.95 -10.79 -16.27
C TRP A 184 29.39 -9.76 -15.22
N GLN A 185 28.66 -8.64 -15.13
CA GLN A 185 28.98 -7.52 -14.25
C GLN A 185 27.80 -7.20 -13.34
N HIS A 186 28.04 -7.19 -12.03
CA HIS A 186 26.99 -6.96 -11.01
C HIS A 186 26.76 -5.47 -10.74
N TRP A 187 26.45 -4.70 -11.78
CA TRP A 187 26.23 -3.25 -11.69
C TRP A 187 24.78 -2.92 -11.35
N ARG A 188 24.46 -2.90 -10.07
CA ARG A 188 23.11 -2.63 -9.54
C ARG A 188 22.61 -1.24 -9.92
N GLU A 189 23.51 -0.27 -9.92
CA GLU A 189 23.24 1.11 -10.29
C GLU A 189 22.81 1.21 -11.76
N LEU A 190 23.40 0.42 -12.64
CA LEU A 190 23.03 0.35 -14.05
C LEU A 190 21.61 -0.23 -14.23
N ASN A 191 21.25 -1.22 -13.42
CA ASN A 191 19.92 -1.82 -13.44
C ASN A 191 18.85 -0.84 -12.94
N LEU A 192 19.18 -0.06 -11.89
CA LEU A 192 18.30 1.00 -11.40
C LEU A 192 18.10 2.09 -12.45
N LEU A 193 19.17 2.47 -13.16
CA LEU A 193 19.11 3.40 -14.28
C LEU A 193 18.18 2.87 -15.39
N GLY A 194 18.35 1.62 -15.78
CA GLY A 194 17.53 0.96 -16.79
C GLY A 194 16.05 0.94 -16.41
N LEU A 195 15.75 0.59 -15.15
CA LEU A 195 14.39 0.60 -14.63
C LEU A 195 13.78 2.00 -14.67
N LEU A 196 14.52 3.02 -14.19
CA LEU A 196 14.06 4.40 -14.15
C LEU A 196 13.73 4.94 -15.54
N PHE A 197 14.65 4.75 -16.51
CA PHE A 197 14.44 5.24 -17.87
C PHE A 197 13.34 4.46 -18.60
N THR A 198 13.34 3.14 -18.52
CA THR A 198 12.36 2.32 -19.24
C THR A 198 10.94 2.61 -18.77
N PHE A 199 10.70 2.55 -17.45
CA PHE A 199 9.36 2.83 -16.91
C PHE A 199 9.04 4.33 -16.85
N GLY A 200 10.05 5.19 -16.62
CA GLY A 200 9.86 6.64 -16.62
C GLY A 200 9.44 7.17 -17.98
N ILE A 201 10.19 6.83 -19.04
CA ILE A 201 9.85 7.27 -20.40
C ILE A 201 8.56 6.60 -20.90
N GLY A 202 8.37 5.29 -20.59
CA GLY A 202 7.12 4.60 -20.90
C GLY A 202 5.92 5.25 -20.23
N GLY A 203 6.06 5.68 -18.97
CA GLY A 203 5.03 6.40 -18.22
C GLY A 203 4.72 7.78 -18.79
N LEU A 204 5.75 8.58 -19.10
CA LEU A 204 5.60 9.88 -19.72
C LEU A 204 4.90 9.78 -21.08
N TRP A 205 5.32 8.81 -21.91
CA TRP A 205 4.63 8.56 -23.19
C TRP A 205 3.17 8.13 -22.96
N GLY A 206 2.92 7.32 -21.93
CA GLY A 206 1.57 6.85 -21.59
C GLY A 206 0.61 7.97 -21.20
N LEU A 207 1.11 9.07 -20.61
CA LEU A 207 0.27 10.21 -20.24
C LEU A 207 -0.28 10.96 -21.45
N ASP A 208 0.53 11.15 -22.50
CA ASP A 208 0.19 12.00 -23.63
C ASP A 208 -0.08 11.23 -24.93
N GLY A 209 0.57 10.08 -25.12
CA GLY A 209 0.58 9.33 -26.37
C GLY A 209 -0.26 8.05 -26.39
N TYR A 210 -0.72 7.57 -25.23
CA TYR A 210 -1.47 6.31 -25.18
C TYR A 210 -2.89 6.47 -25.75
N ARG A 211 -3.24 5.52 -26.64
CA ARG A 211 -4.60 5.33 -27.18
C ARG A 211 -5.00 3.88 -27.04
N SER A 212 -6.30 3.61 -26.92
CA SER A 212 -6.83 2.25 -26.77
C SER A 212 -6.43 1.30 -27.93
N GLU A 213 -6.18 1.85 -29.12
CA GLU A 213 -5.69 1.11 -30.28
C GLU A 213 -4.29 0.50 -30.05
N TYR A 214 -3.48 1.12 -29.18
CA TYR A 214 -2.13 0.68 -28.85
C TYR A 214 -2.06 -0.30 -27.68
N TYR A 215 -3.24 -0.77 -27.21
CA TYR A 215 -3.31 -1.65 -26.05
C TYR A 215 -2.41 -2.89 -26.18
N LEU A 216 -2.58 -3.66 -27.27
CA LEU A 216 -1.87 -4.93 -27.44
C LEU A 216 -0.35 -4.75 -27.46
N SER A 217 0.17 -3.77 -28.20
CA SER A 217 1.61 -3.49 -28.27
C SER A 217 2.14 -3.01 -26.92
N SER A 218 1.45 -2.06 -26.28
CA SER A 218 1.84 -1.53 -24.95
C SER A 218 1.82 -2.63 -23.90
N GLN A 219 0.81 -3.50 -23.90
CA GLN A 219 0.69 -4.65 -23.00
C GLN A 219 1.87 -5.62 -23.14
N LEU A 220 2.25 -5.98 -24.36
CA LEU A 220 3.36 -6.90 -24.63
C LEU A 220 4.69 -6.32 -24.16
N PHE A 221 4.96 -5.04 -24.42
CA PHE A 221 6.19 -4.37 -23.96
C PHE A 221 6.23 -4.24 -22.43
N LEU A 222 5.09 -3.93 -21.80
CA LEU A 222 4.99 -3.81 -20.36
C LEU A 222 5.25 -5.16 -19.67
N ILE A 223 4.64 -6.24 -20.17
CA ILE A 223 4.86 -7.60 -19.66
C ILE A 223 6.34 -7.98 -19.82
N ALA A 224 6.92 -7.78 -21.01
CA ALA A 224 8.31 -8.13 -21.30
C ALA A 224 9.27 -7.40 -20.34
N ASN A 225 9.13 -6.09 -20.17
CA ASN A 225 9.96 -5.31 -19.26
C ASN A 225 9.73 -5.70 -17.79
N THR A 226 8.49 -5.95 -17.37
CA THR A 226 8.20 -6.42 -16.01
C THR A 226 8.87 -7.77 -15.72
N ILE A 227 8.86 -8.70 -16.68
CA ILE A 227 9.56 -9.98 -16.54
C ILE A 227 11.07 -9.77 -16.46
N ILE A 228 11.65 -8.95 -17.36
CA ILE A 228 13.09 -8.68 -17.37
C ILE A 228 13.54 -8.11 -16.04
N PHE A 229 12.91 -7.03 -15.55
CA PHE A 229 13.30 -6.39 -14.30
C PHE A 229 12.92 -7.20 -13.07
N GLY A 230 11.83 -7.97 -13.10
CA GLY A 230 11.46 -8.91 -12.06
C GLY A 230 12.47 -10.05 -11.89
N VAL A 231 12.84 -10.70 -12.99
CA VAL A 231 13.89 -11.75 -13.00
C VAL A 231 15.24 -11.18 -12.62
N LEU A 232 15.59 -9.99 -13.13
CA LEU A 232 16.85 -9.31 -12.86
C LEU A 232 17.00 -9.00 -11.37
N SER A 233 15.97 -8.44 -10.72
CA SER A 233 15.99 -8.13 -9.30
C SER A 233 16.19 -9.38 -8.43
N VAL A 234 15.56 -10.50 -8.80
CA VAL A 234 15.73 -11.79 -8.13
C VAL A 234 17.13 -12.35 -8.36
N ALA A 235 17.62 -12.36 -9.61
CA ALA A 235 18.93 -12.90 -9.95
C ALA A 235 20.09 -12.14 -9.27
N LEU A 236 19.97 -10.81 -9.15
CA LEU A 236 20.97 -9.99 -8.45
C LEU A 236 20.96 -10.23 -6.94
N SER A 237 19.77 -10.35 -6.34
CA SER A 237 19.65 -10.62 -4.91
C SER A 237 20.21 -12.00 -4.53
N LEU A 238 20.10 -12.99 -5.41
CA LEU A 238 20.67 -14.31 -5.20
C LEU A 238 22.22 -14.30 -5.14
N ARG A 239 22.86 -13.33 -5.77
CA ARG A 239 24.33 -13.19 -5.82
C ARG A 239 24.89 -12.18 -4.81
N ALA A 240 24.03 -11.51 -4.05
CA ALA A 240 24.41 -10.41 -3.18
C ALA A 240 24.95 -10.90 -1.83
N GLN A 241 26.27 -10.98 -1.70
CA GLN A 241 26.96 -11.15 -0.41
C GLN A 241 27.45 -9.83 0.20
N GLU A 242 27.39 -8.71 -0.51
CA GLU A 242 27.89 -7.41 -0.03
C GLU A 242 26.85 -6.68 0.83
N LYS A 243 27.16 -6.48 2.09
CA LYS A 243 26.29 -5.86 3.12
C LYS A 243 25.91 -4.39 2.86
N GLY A 244 26.55 -3.69 1.92
CA GLY A 244 26.38 -2.23 1.75
C GLY A 244 25.31 -1.78 0.74
N LYS A 245 24.80 -2.64 -0.12
CA LYS A 245 23.91 -2.25 -1.24
C LYS A 245 22.48 -2.83 -1.16
N GLN A 246 22.06 -3.24 0.02
CA GLN A 246 20.73 -3.86 0.25
C GLN A 246 19.56 -2.93 -0.10
N ILE A 247 19.76 -1.61 0.01
CA ILE A 247 18.72 -0.61 -0.31
C ILE A 247 18.42 -0.62 -1.81
N ILE A 248 19.45 -0.67 -2.67
CA ILE A 248 19.27 -0.68 -4.14
C ILE A 248 18.55 -1.95 -4.57
N ASP A 249 18.92 -3.10 -4.00
CA ASP A 249 18.26 -4.37 -4.28
C ASP A 249 16.79 -4.35 -3.85
N GLY A 250 16.50 -3.76 -2.69
CA GLY A 250 15.12 -3.55 -2.24
C GLY A 250 14.32 -2.65 -3.17
N VAL A 251 14.91 -1.53 -3.61
CA VAL A 251 14.25 -0.62 -4.56
C VAL A 251 13.97 -1.34 -5.89
N LEU A 252 14.94 -2.08 -6.44
CA LEU A 252 14.73 -2.84 -7.68
C LEU A 252 13.63 -3.90 -7.55
N LEU A 253 13.57 -4.58 -6.40
CA LEU A 253 12.60 -5.63 -6.15
C LEU A 253 11.17 -5.09 -6.03
N PHE A 254 10.97 -3.96 -5.35
CA PHE A 254 9.65 -3.41 -5.09
C PHE A 254 9.20 -2.37 -6.12
N ALA A 255 10.12 -1.55 -6.66
CA ALA A 255 9.76 -0.51 -7.62
C ALA A 255 9.25 -1.10 -8.95
N SER A 256 9.89 -2.17 -9.45
CA SER A 256 9.49 -2.81 -10.71
C SER A 256 8.01 -3.26 -10.71
N PRO A 257 7.53 -4.06 -9.73
CA PRO A 257 6.13 -4.46 -9.71
C PRO A 257 5.17 -3.32 -9.40
N LEU A 258 5.54 -2.37 -8.56
CA LEU A 258 4.65 -1.26 -8.20
C LEU A 258 4.43 -0.31 -9.38
N VAL A 259 5.51 0.11 -10.05
CA VAL A 259 5.41 1.00 -11.20
C VAL A 259 4.81 0.26 -12.40
N GLY A 260 5.26 -0.98 -12.65
CA GLY A 260 4.72 -1.83 -13.71
C GLY A 260 3.22 -2.08 -13.54
N PHE A 261 2.77 -2.40 -12.33
CA PHE A 261 1.34 -2.57 -12.05
C PHE A 261 0.57 -1.25 -12.15
N GLY A 262 1.14 -0.11 -11.72
CA GLY A 262 0.51 1.20 -11.91
C GLY A 262 0.22 1.51 -13.37
N MET A 263 1.18 1.25 -14.26
CA MET A 263 1.01 1.37 -15.71
C MET A 263 0.00 0.35 -16.25
N GLN A 264 0.07 -0.89 -15.79
CA GLN A 264 -0.86 -1.96 -16.14
C GLN A 264 -2.30 -1.58 -15.78
N TYR A 265 -2.49 -1.05 -14.58
CA TYR A 265 -3.78 -0.53 -14.14
C TYR A 265 -4.29 0.59 -15.07
N ALA A 266 -3.41 1.54 -15.42
CA ALA A 266 -3.77 2.67 -16.28
C ALA A 266 -4.28 2.22 -17.66
N ILE A 267 -3.65 1.22 -18.29
CA ILE A 267 -4.06 0.71 -19.61
C ILE A 267 -5.25 -0.25 -19.57
N THR A 268 -5.55 -0.86 -18.40
CA THR A 268 -6.65 -1.85 -18.26
C THR A 268 -7.86 -1.33 -17.52
N ARG A 269 -7.83 -0.11 -16.94
CA ARG A 269 -8.90 0.44 -16.07
C ARG A 269 -10.27 0.57 -16.74
N HIS A 270 -10.31 0.60 -18.08
CA HIS A 270 -11.54 0.67 -18.87
C HIS A 270 -12.19 -0.70 -19.11
N MET A 271 -11.49 -1.79 -18.79
CA MET A 271 -12.00 -3.17 -18.90
C MET A 271 -12.59 -3.59 -17.56
N GLU A 272 -13.76 -4.23 -17.56
CA GLU A 272 -14.52 -4.58 -16.34
C GLU A 272 -13.70 -5.35 -15.30
N TYR A 273 -12.93 -6.36 -15.74
CA TYR A 273 -12.03 -7.15 -14.87
C TYR A 273 -10.55 -7.00 -15.21
N GLY A 274 -10.19 -6.06 -16.09
CA GLY A 274 -8.83 -5.87 -16.56
C GLY A 274 -7.81 -5.66 -15.43
N PRO A 275 -8.03 -4.70 -14.52
CA PRO A 275 -7.16 -4.46 -13.38
C PRO A 275 -7.04 -5.67 -12.43
N ALA A 276 -8.13 -6.38 -12.18
CA ALA A 276 -8.16 -7.54 -11.30
C ALA A 276 -7.36 -8.73 -11.87
N LEU A 277 -7.58 -9.04 -13.16
CA LEU A 277 -6.81 -10.08 -13.86
C LEU A 277 -5.33 -9.71 -13.96
N SER A 278 -5.02 -8.42 -14.13
CA SER A 278 -3.65 -7.93 -14.11
C SER A 278 -3.00 -8.13 -12.75
N ALA A 279 -3.70 -7.83 -11.65
CA ALA A 279 -3.22 -8.06 -10.29
C ALA A 279 -2.98 -9.56 -10.02
N LEU A 280 -3.89 -10.43 -10.47
CA LEU A 280 -3.69 -11.90 -10.39
C LEU A 280 -2.48 -12.35 -11.21
N GLY A 281 -2.25 -11.78 -12.39
CA GLY A 281 -1.07 -12.04 -13.22
C GLY A 281 0.23 -11.68 -12.52
N TYR A 282 0.31 -10.49 -11.92
CA TYR A 282 1.46 -10.08 -11.10
C TYR A 282 1.62 -10.97 -9.87
N GLY A 283 0.53 -11.27 -9.17
CA GLY A 283 0.53 -12.19 -8.03
C GLY A 283 1.09 -13.57 -8.41
N GLY A 284 0.57 -14.16 -9.46
CA GLY A 284 1.02 -15.45 -9.99
C GLY A 284 2.49 -15.44 -10.42
N PHE A 285 2.94 -14.38 -11.07
CA PHE A 285 4.34 -14.22 -11.48
C PHE A 285 5.29 -14.21 -10.27
N TYR A 286 5.01 -13.39 -9.23
CA TYR A 286 5.86 -13.32 -8.05
C TYR A 286 5.78 -14.58 -7.18
N LEU A 287 4.63 -15.23 -7.09
CA LEU A 287 4.49 -16.55 -6.43
C LEU A 287 5.28 -17.63 -7.17
N ALA A 288 5.25 -17.63 -8.50
CA ALA A 288 6.04 -18.55 -9.32
C ALA A 288 7.54 -18.31 -9.16
N LEU A 289 7.98 -17.03 -9.12
CA LEU A 289 9.38 -16.67 -8.83
C LEU A 289 9.80 -17.16 -7.44
N ALA A 290 8.99 -16.97 -6.43
CA ALA A 290 9.25 -17.43 -5.07
C ALA A 290 9.36 -18.96 -5.03
N TRP A 291 8.45 -19.66 -5.67
CA TRP A 291 8.45 -21.12 -5.76
C TRP A 291 9.70 -21.65 -6.50
N LEU A 292 10.06 -21.02 -7.62
CA LEU A 292 11.25 -21.39 -8.39
C LEU A 292 12.53 -21.15 -7.57
N ALA A 293 12.62 -20.02 -6.87
CA ALA A 293 13.74 -19.71 -6.00
C ALA A 293 13.89 -20.71 -4.86
N LEU A 294 12.79 -21.09 -4.21
CA LEU A 294 12.78 -22.14 -3.16
C LEU A 294 13.22 -23.50 -3.68
N ARG A 295 12.77 -23.88 -4.86
CA ARG A 295 13.07 -25.20 -5.43
C ARG A 295 14.50 -25.33 -5.92
N ARG A 296 15.04 -24.28 -6.56
CA ARG A 296 16.35 -24.29 -7.22
C ARG A 296 17.48 -23.86 -6.29
N TYR A 297 17.17 -23.02 -5.27
CA TYR A 297 18.16 -22.38 -4.41
C TYR A 297 17.74 -22.35 -2.94
N PRO A 298 17.54 -23.52 -2.28
CA PRO A 298 16.99 -23.60 -0.93
C PRO A 298 17.87 -22.93 0.15
N SER A 299 19.16 -22.72 -0.13
CA SER A 299 20.11 -22.13 0.83
C SER A 299 20.27 -20.61 0.73
N LEU A 300 19.77 -19.97 -0.32
CA LEU A 300 20.29 -18.65 -0.74
C LEU A 300 19.39 -17.45 -0.50
N GLY A 301 18.28 -17.52 0.16
CA GLY A 301 17.59 -16.23 0.20
C GLY A 301 16.23 -16.17 0.87
N ARG A 302 16.18 -16.55 2.13
CA ARG A 302 14.97 -16.32 2.93
C ARG A 302 14.39 -14.90 2.77
N PRO A 303 15.17 -13.79 2.79
CA PRO A 303 14.58 -12.45 2.64
C PRO A 303 13.95 -12.19 1.28
N LEU A 304 14.59 -12.65 0.20
CA LEU A 304 14.10 -12.45 -1.16
C LEU A 304 12.84 -13.28 -1.44
N VAL A 305 12.86 -14.55 -1.03
CA VAL A 305 11.70 -15.43 -1.18
C VAL A 305 10.51 -14.88 -0.38
N LEU A 306 10.76 -14.40 0.84
CA LEU A 306 9.74 -13.77 1.66
C LEU A 306 9.18 -12.48 1.01
N ALA A 307 10.04 -11.67 0.39
CA ALA A 307 9.62 -10.47 -0.33
C ALA A 307 8.79 -10.82 -1.59
N ALA A 308 9.20 -11.83 -2.35
CA ALA A 308 8.45 -12.29 -3.52
C ALA A 308 7.11 -12.92 -3.12
N LEU A 309 7.06 -13.70 -2.02
CA LEU A 309 5.81 -14.22 -1.45
C LEU A 309 4.89 -13.09 -0.97
N ALA A 310 5.45 -12.08 -0.30
CA ALA A 310 4.68 -10.93 0.16
C ALA A 310 4.11 -10.12 -1.01
N LEU A 311 4.89 -9.87 -2.07
CA LEU A 311 4.42 -9.22 -3.29
C LEU A 311 3.34 -10.04 -3.98
N GLY A 312 3.57 -11.35 -4.15
CA GLY A 312 2.60 -12.25 -4.74
C GLY A 312 1.29 -12.30 -3.97
N GLY A 313 1.36 -12.41 -2.64
CA GLY A 313 0.20 -12.33 -1.75
C GLY A 313 -0.51 -10.98 -1.84
N ALA A 314 0.24 -9.87 -1.77
CA ALA A 314 -0.32 -8.52 -1.85
C ALA A 314 -1.08 -8.27 -3.16
N PHE A 315 -0.53 -8.68 -4.31
CA PHE A 315 -1.22 -8.52 -5.59
C PHE A 315 -2.44 -9.44 -5.72
N THR A 316 -2.37 -10.66 -5.20
CA THR A 316 -3.53 -11.57 -5.17
C THR A 316 -4.65 -10.99 -4.32
N THR A 317 -4.33 -10.49 -3.12
CA THR A 317 -5.28 -9.79 -2.24
C THR A 317 -5.83 -8.51 -2.88
N LEU A 318 -4.99 -7.76 -3.61
CA LEU A 318 -5.40 -6.54 -4.32
C LEU A 318 -6.36 -6.83 -5.48
N ALA A 319 -6.31 -8.03 -6.08
CA ALA A 319 -7.24 -8.42 -7.13
C ALA A 319 -8.71 -8.43 -6.65
N ILE A 320 -8.94 -8.69 -5.36
CA ILE A 320 -10.29 -8.73 -4.77
C ILE A 320 -11.01 -7.38 -4.89
N PRO A 321 -10.47 -6.26 -4.39
CA PRO A 321 -11.14 -4.96 -4.50
C PRO A 321 -11.19 -4.41 -5.93
N LEU A 322 -10.31 -4.89 -6.81
CA LEU A 322 -10.32 -4.52 -8.22
C LEU A 322 -11.39 -5.27 -9.03
N ALA A 323 -11.76 -6.48 -8.58
CA ALA A 323 -12.81 -7.28 -9.20
C ALA A 323 -14.19 -7.03 -8.59
N LEU A 324 -14.24 -6.72 -7.30
CA LEU A 324 -15.46 -6.70 -6.52
C LEU A 324 -15.81 -5.28 -6.08
N SER A 325 -17.11 -5.04 -5.86
CA SER A 325 -17.54 -3.81 -5.19
C SER A 325 -17.05 -3.79 -3.74
N ALA A 326 -16.99 -2.59 -3.14
CA ALA A 326 -16.54 -2.42 -1.75
C ALA A 326 -17.28 -3.31 -0.73
N ARG A 327 -18.53 -3.65 -1.01
CA ARG A 327 -19.37 -4.55 -0.17
C ARG A 327 -18.79 -5.96 -0.10
N TRP A 328 -18.52 -6.56 -1.26
CA TRP A 328 -17.95 -7.91 -1.35
C TRP A 328 -16.50 -7.95 -0.92
N THR A 329 -15.75 -6.88 -1.20
CA THR A 329 -14.36 -6.71 -0.76
C THR A 329 -14.26 -6.76 0.76
N ALA A 330 -15.16 -6.07 1.49
CA ALA A 330 -15.15 -6.07 2.95
C ALA A 330 -15.32 -7.49 3.52
N MET A 331 -16.26 -8.28 2.98
CA MET A 331 -16.48 -9.65 3.44
C MET A 331 -15.33 -10.58 3.07
N ALA A 332 -14.81 -10.48 1.84
CA ALA A 332 -13.69 -11.30 1.37
C ALA A 332 -12.43 -11.04 2.20
N TRP A 333 -12.08 -9.78 2.42
CA TRP A 333 -10.92 -9.42 3.26
C TRP A 333 -11.08 -9.77 4.73
N ALA A 334 -12.32 -9.74 5.27
CA ALA A 334 -12.56 -10.18 6.63
C ALA A 334 -12.29 -11.69 6.79
N LEU A 335 -12.74 -12.49 5.84
CA LEU A 335 -12.51 -13.94 5.86
C LEU A 335 -11.05 -14.30 5.56
N GLU A 336 -10.43 -13.64 4.58
CA GLU A 336 -9.01 -13.83 4.23
C GLU A 336 -8.11 -13.43 5.41
N GLY A 337 -8.36 -12.26 6.02
CA GLY A 337 -7.63 -11.77 7.18
C GLY A 337 -7.71 -12.73 8.36
N LEU A 338 -8.90 -13.27 8.62
CA LEU A 338 -9.10 -14.30 9.65
C LEU A 338 -8.32 -15.59 9.32
N GLY A 339 -8.34 -16.03 8.07
CA GLY A 339 -7.59 -17.21 7.62
C GLY A 339 -6.09 -17.05 7.77
N ILE A 340 -5.54 -15.90 7.36
CA ILE A 340 -4.11 -15.57 7.52
C ILE A 340 -3.73 -15.50 9.00
N LEU A 341 -4.57 -14.87 9.83
CA LEU A 341 -4.36 -14.81 11.27
C LEU A 341 -4.34 -16.20 11.90
N TRP A 342 -5.32 -17.03 11.55
CA TRP A 342 -5.39 -18.41 12.06
C TRP A 342 -4.14 -19.22 11.70
N LEU A 343 -3.69 -19.15 10.43
CA LEU A 343 -2.45 -19.79 10.00
C LEU A 343 -1.23 -19.25 10.74
N GLY A 344 -1.16 -17.92 10.95
CA GLY A 344 -0.09 -17.28 11.69
C GLY A 344 0.01 -17.76 13.14
N VAL A 345 -1.13 -17.94 13.79
CA VAL A 345 -1.21 -18.52 15.16
C VAL A 345 -0.78 -19.97 15.17
N GLN A 346 -1.26 -20.77 14.21
CA GLN A 346 -0.90 -22.19 14.09
C GLN A 346 0.62 -22.39 13.85
N GLN A 347 1.21 -21.54 13.03
CA GLN A 347 2.63 -21.60 12.69
C GLN A 347 3.53 -20.84 13.67
N GLN A 348 2.98 -20.23 14.72
CA GLN A 348 3.72 -19.39 15.68
C GLN A 348 4.47 -18.22 15.01
N GLN A 349 3.97 -17.71 13.88
CA GLN A 349 4.57 -16.62 13.12
C GLN A 349 3.87 -15.29 13.39
N ARG A 350 4.41 -14.50 14.32
CA ARG A 350 3.84 -13.19 14.71
C ARG A 350 3.62 -12.25 13.53
N ARG A 351 4.56 -12.19 12.57
CA ARG A 351 4.42 -11.32 11.40
C ARG A 351 3.19 -11.66 10.55
N MET A 352 2.92 -12.93 10.37
CA MET A 352 1.75 -13.42 9.65
C MET A 352 0.45 -13.10 10.41
N SER A 353 0.46 -13.22 11.73
CA SER A 353 -0.68 -12.84 12.57
C SER A 353 -0.99 -11.33 12.47
N TYR A 354 0.05 -10.48 12.47
CA TYR A 354 -0.14 -9.03 12.27
C TYR A 354 -0.66 -8.70 10.87
N SER A 355 -0.19 -9.38 9.82
CA SER A 355 -0.69 -9.14 8.45
C SER A 355 -2.16 -9.52 8.30
N GLY A 356 -2.59 -10.64 8.89
CA GLY A 356 -4.00 -11.04 8.93
C GLY A 356 -4.86 -9.99 9.67
N THR A 357 -4.37 -9.48 10.80
CA THR A 357 -5.07 -8.42 11.56
C THR A 357 -5.14 -7.11 10.77
N ALA A 358 -4.07 -6.73 10.07
CA ALA A 358 -4.07 -5.55 9.19
C ALA A 358 -5.12 -5.67 8.09
N LEU A 359 -5.29 -6.86 7.50
CA LEU A 359 -6.31 -7.10 6.50
C LEU A 359 -7.73 -7.02 7.07
N LEU A 360 -7.95 -7.48 8.32
CA LEU A 360 -9.23 -7.26 9.02
C LEU A 360 -9.54 -5.76 9.21
N VAL A 361 -8.53 -4.93 9.49
CA VAL A 361 -8.72 -3.46 9.58
C VAL A 361 -9.05 -2.87 8.21
N LEU A 362 -8.38 -3.31 7.15
CA LEU A 362 -8.70 -2.89 5.77
C LEU A 362 -10.12 -3.30 5.36
N ALA A 363 -10.59 -4.46 5.81
CA ALA A 363 -11.97 -4.89 5.60
C ALA A 363 -12.98 -3.91 6.23
N VAL A 364 -12.68 -3.38 7.42
CA VAL A 364 -13.50 -2.34 8.07
C VAL A 364 -13.49 -1.05 7.26
N CYS A 365 -12.32 -0.60 6.78
CA CYS A 365 -12.23 0.59 5.91
C CYS A 365 -13.09 0.43 4.65
N SER A 366 -13.06 -0.76 4.03
CA SER A 366 -13.90 -1.07 2.86
C SER A 366 -15.39 -1.07 3.19
N ALA A 367 -15.78 -1.60 4.35
CA ALA A 367 -17.16 -1.58 4.81
C ALA A 367 -17.67 -0.17 5.10
N LEU A 368 -16.85 0.67 5.76
CA LEU A 368 -17.17 2.07 6.02
C LEU A 368 -17.31 2.86 4.71
N TRP A 369 -16.41 2.65 3.77
CA TRP A 369 -16.52 3.25 2.44
C TRP A 369 -17.81 2.84 1.72
N ALA A 370 -18.17 1.56 1.78
CA ALA A 370 -19.43 1.06 1.22
C ALA A 370 -20.64 1.70 1.91
N GLN A 371 -20.59 1.90 3.23
CA GLN A 371 -21.63 2.57 4.01
C GLN A 371 -21.84 4.03 3.59
N MET A 372 -20.75 4.78 3.35
CA MET A 372 -20.81 6.18 2.90
C MET A 372 -21.46 6.32 1.52
N ASN A 373 -21.37 5.29 0.67
CA ASN A 373 -21.99 5.26 -0.66
C ASN A 373 -23.43 4.71 -0.67
N GLY A 374 -24.02 4.54 0.50
CA GLY A 374 -25.38 4.03 0.69
C GLY A 374 -25.49 2.52 0.59
N MET A 375 -25.94 1.89 1.67
CA MET A 375 -26.17 0.44 1.72
C MET A 375 -27.64 0.13 1.95
N SER A 376 -28.12 -0.97 1.36
CA SER A 376 -29.39 -1.56 1.74
C SER A 376 -29.28 -2.23 3.11
N ALA A 377 -30.39 -2.33 3.85
CA ALA A 377 -30.43 -3.01 5.15
C ALA A 377 -29.86 -4.44 5.08
N LEU A 378 -30.16 -5.18 4.01
CA LEU A 378 -29.61 -6.52 3.80
C LEU A 378 -28.08 -6.53 3.68
N SER A 379 -27.52 -5.59 2.90
CA SER A 379 -26.05 -5.46 2.77
C SER A 379 -25.40 -5.09 4.10
N LEU A 380 -26.03 -4.22 4.86
CA LEU A 380 -25.58 -3.81 6.20
C LEU A 380 -25.47 -5.04 7.13
N VAL A 381 -26.55 -5.85 7.19
CA VAL A 381 -26.56 -7.08 8.00
C VAL A 381 -25.45 -8.02 7.58
N LEU A 382 -25.35 -8.35 6.29
CA LEU A 382 -24.39 -9.36 5.81
C LEU A 382 -22.94 -8.92 6.06
N ILE A 383 -22.61 -7.69 5.71
CA ILE A 383 -21.23 -7.20 5.85
C ILE A 383 -20.82 -7.11 7.31
N PHE A 384 -21.65 -6.45 8.15
CA PHE A 384 -21.29 -6.24 9.55
C PHE A 384 -21.43 -7.50 10.40
N ALA A 385 -22.28 -8.46 10.03
CA ALA A 385 -22.30 -9.77 10.67
C ALA A 385 -21.01 -10.57 10.36
N VAL A 386 -20.58 -10.60 9.10
CA VAL A 386 -19.32 -11.28 8.72
C VAL A 386 -18.12 -10.60 9.38
N LEU A 387 -18.05 -9.27 9.37
CA LEU A 387 -17.01 -8.50 10.08
C LEU A 387 -17.00 -8.81 11.56
N SER A 388 -18.16 -8.75 12.22
CA SER A 388 -18.29 -9.04 13.66
C SER A 388 -17.78 -10.44 13.98
N LEU A 389 -18.28 -11.46 13.29
CA LEU A 389 -17.88 -12.85 13.52
C LEU A 389 -16.38 -13.05 13.27
N SER A 390 -15.84 -12.43 12.21
CA SER A 390 -14.40 -12.50 11.92
C SER A 390 -13.55 -11.82 13.00
N TRP A 391 -13.99 -10.66 13.52
CA TRP A 391 -13.29 -9.94 14.59
C TRP A 391 -13.41 -10.67 15.93
N LEU A 392 -14.56 -11.25 16.26
CA LEU A 392 -14.74 -12.07 17.46
C LEU A 392 -13.84 -13.32 17.41
N ALA A 393 -13.80 -14.02 16.26
CA ALA A 393 -12.90 -15.15 16.07
C ALA A 393 -11.42 -14.71 16.16
N ALA A 394 -11.07 -13.57 15.58
CA ALA A 394 -9.74 -12.99 15.70
C ALA A 394 -9.39 -12.64 17.15
N ALA A 395 -10.33 -12.09 17.92
CA ALA A 395 -10.14 -11.82 19.34
C ALA A 395 -9.83 -13.08 20.13
N TRP A 396 -10.53 -14.18 19.83
CA TRP A 396 -10.26 -15.48 20.45
C TRP A 396 -8.87 -16.01 20.12
N LEU A 397 -8.43 -15.88 18.86
CA LEU A 397 -7.07 -16.29 18.43
C LEU A 397 -5.98 -15.44 19.07
N TRP A 398 -6.22 -14.11 19.22
CA TRP A 398 -5.25 -13.17 19.78
C TRP A 398 -5.00 -13.36 21.28
N ARG A 399 -5.85 -14.03 22.04
CA ARG A 399 -5.64 -14.39 23.45
C ARG A 399 -4.29 -15.07 23.66
N ASN A 400 -3.86 -15.89 22.72
CA ASN A 400 -2.60 -16.63 22.77
C ASN A 400 -1.38 -15.79 22.39
N ILE A 401 -1.58 -14.59 21.80
CA ILE A 401 -0.51 -13.70 21.35
C ILE A 401 -0.34 -12.55 22.32
N GLN A 402 -1.41 -11.79 22.56
CA GLN A 402 -1.42 -10.62 23.44
C GLN A 402 -2.85 -10.30 23.90
N LEU A 403 -3.04 -10.31 25.21
CA LEU A 403 -4.37 -10.11 25.80
C LEU A 403 -4.98 -8.73 25.49
N GLN A 404 -4.18 -7.66 25.47
CA GLN A 404 -4.66 -6.31 25.14
C GLN A 404 -5.22 -6.23 23.73
N GLY A 405 -4.56 -6.84 22.75
CA GLY A 405 -5.03 -6.94 21.37
C GLY A 405 -6.35 -7.70 21.26
N SER A 406 -6.51 -8.78 22.04
CA SER A 406 -7.77 -9.53 22.12
C SER A 406 -8.94 -8.66 22.57
N TRP A 407 -8.77 -7.80 23.58
CA TRP A 407 -9.83 -6.89 24.05
C TRP A 407 -10.24 -5.86 23.00
N VAL A 408 -9.27 -5.30 22.25
CA VAL A 408 -9.56 -4.34 21.17
C VAL A 408 -10.38 -5.00 20.06
N LEU A 409 -10.00 -6.21 19.65
CA LEU A 409 -10.71 -6.97 18.63
C LEU A 409 -12.10 -7.39 19.12
N LEU A 410 -12.22 -7.79 20.38
CA LEU A 410 -13.52 -8.11 20.98
C LEU A 410 -14.46 -6.90 20.97
N ALA A 411 -13.98 -5.75 21.42
CA ALA A 411 -14.78 -4.52 21.43
C ALA A 411 -15.22 -4.13 20.01
N GLY A 412 -14.30 -4.17 19.03
CA GLY A 412 -14.64 -3.92 17.64
C GLY A 412 -15.66 -4.91 17.08
N GLY A 413 -15.49 -6.21 17.36
CA GLY A 413 -16.45 -7.24 16.95
C GLY A 413 -17.85 -7.01 17.52
N LEU A 414 -17.95 -6.60 18.79
CA LEU A 414 -19.22 -6.28 19.43
C LEU A 414 -19.89 -5.03 18.85
N ILE A 415 -19.10 -3.99 18.53
CA ILE A 415 -19.62 -2.79 17.85
C ILE A 415 -20.20 -3.17 16.48
N PHE A 416 -19.48 -3.96 15.68
CA PHE A 416 -19.98 -4.42 14.38
C PHE A 416 -21.22 -5.31 14.52
N TRP A 417 -21.33 -6.08 15.60
CA TRP A 417 -22.53 -6.84 15.91
C TRP A 417 -23.74 -5.94 16.13
N ILE A 418 -23.58 -4.87 16.91
CA ILE A 418 -24.65 -3.89 17.13
C ILE A 418 -25.11 -3.27 15.81
N ILE A 419 -24.17 -2.90 14.93
CA ILE A 419 -24.50 -2.37 13.60
C ILE A 419 -25.26 -3.41 12.76
N ALA A 420 -24.88 -4.68 12.82
CA ALA A 420 -25.59 -5.76 12.15
C ALA A 420 -27.02 -5.92 12.70
N LEU A 421 -27.21 -5.80 14.02
CA LEU A 421 -28.53 -5.86 14.65
C LEU A 421 -29.43 -4.69 14.24
N ILE A 422 -28.87 -3.47 14.08
CA ILE A 422 -29.59 -2.32 13.54
C ILE A 422 -30.08 -2.63 12.12
N GLY A 423 -29.20 -3.13 11.26
CA GLY A 423 -29.57 -3.55 9.91
C GLY A 423 -30.63 -4.66 9.89
N ALA A 424 -30.51 -5.65 10.76
CA ALA A 424 -31.47 -6.74 10.87
C ALA A 424 -32.86 -6.23 11.34
N SER A 425 -32.86 -5.28 12.29
CA SER A 425 -34.11 -4.63 12.73
C SER A 425 -34.74 -3.82 11.61
N GLN A 426 -33.98 -3.04 10.85
CA GLN A 426 -34.47 -2.28 9.69
C GLN A 426 -35.02 -3.17 8.57
N LEU A 427 -34.45 -4.36 8.40
CA LEU A 427 -34.90 -5.33 7.39
C LEU A 427 -36.29 -5.88 7.72
N VAL A 428 -36.54 -6.16 9.01
CA VAL A 428 -37.79 -6.78 9.49
C VAL A 428 -38.85 -5.72 9.82
N LEU A 429 -38.41 -4.64 10.48
CA LEU A 429 -39.30 -3.60 11.00
C LEU A 429 -39.13 -2.36 10.11
N LYS A 430 -40.09 -2.11 9.24
CA LYS A 430 -40.06 -1.01 8.26
C LYS A 430 -40.23 0.39 8.87
N LYS A 431 -40.65 0.48 10.15
CA LYS A 431 -40.83 1.75 10.86
C LYS A 431 -39.61 2.07 11.70
N ASP A 432 -39.04 3.25 11.52
CA ASP A 432 -37.83 3.69 12.24
C ASP A 432 -38.04 3.70 13.77
N SER A 433 -39.24 4.00 14.25
CA SER A 433 -39.56 3.95 15.68
C SER A 433 -39.47 2.55 16.31
N LEU A 434 -39.61 1.49 15.51
CA LEU A 434 -39.52 0.09 15.98
C LEU A 434 -38.13 -0.51 15.87
N VAL A 435 -37.19 0.12 15.16
CA VAL A 435 -35.85 -0.42 14.94
C VAL A 435 -35.13 -0.67 16.27
N LEU A 436 -35.21 0.26 17.19
CA LEU A 436 -34.55 0.15 18.49
C LEU A 436 -35.13 -1.00 19.34
N SER A 437 -36.47 -1.24 19.26
CA SER A 437 -37.11 -2.39 19.88
C SER A 437 -36.58 -3.71 19.31
N GLY A 438 -36.44 -3.78 18.00
CA GLY A 438 -35.84 -4.94 17.34
C GLY A 438 -34.38 -5.19 17.78
N VAL A 439 -33.59 -4.12 17.90
CA VAL A 439 -32.20 -4.21 18.41
C VAL A 439 -32.20 -4.75 19.84
N LEU A 440 -33.08 -4.27 20.74
CA LEU A 440 -33.16 -4.75 22.12
C LEU A 440 -33.49 -6.25 22.17
N ALA A 441 -34.49 -6.69 21.39
CA ALA A 441 -34.92 -8.09 21.35
C ALA A 441 -33.78 -8.99 20.84
N LEU A 442 -33.13 -8.60 19.73
CA LEU A 442 -32.03 -9.35 19.15
C LEU A 442 -30.77 -9.33 20.04
N MET A 443 -30.53 -8.24 20.77
CA MET A 443 -29.47 -8.17 21.76
C MET A 443 -29.69 -9.12 22.92
N ALA A 444 -30.90 -9.20 23.45
CA ALA A 444 -31.27 -10.15 24.50
C ALA A 444 -31.00 -11.60 24.08
N ILE A 445 -31.31 -11.97 22.84
CA ILE A 445 -31.02 -13.29 22.27
C ILE A 445 -29.51 -13.48 22.11
N SER A 446 -28.80 -12.46 21.58
CA SER A 446 -27.36 -12.50 21.33
C SER A 446 -26.54 -12.73 22.61
N VAL A 447 -26.91 -12.06 23.71
CA VAL A 447 -26.25 -12.21 25.00
C VAL A 447 -26.28 -13.66 25.50
N TRP A 448 -27.41 -14.33 25.34
CA TRP A 448 -27.52 -15.75 25.65
C TRP A 448 -26.67 -16.63 24.73
N GLY A 449 -26.65 -16.30 23.44
CA GLY A 449 -25.77 -16.95 22.46
C GLY A 449 -24.30 -16.84 22.86
N TRP A 450 -23.83 -15.64 23.20
CA TRP A 450 -22.43 -15.40 23.62
C TRP A 450 -22.09 -16.12 24.92
N ARG A 451 -23.02 -16.18 25.86
CA ARG A 451 -22.84 -16.95 27.10
C ARG A 451 -22.62 -18.45 26.84
N ILE A 452 -23.41 -19.02 25.92
CA ILE A 452 -23.25 -20.44 25.53
C ILE A 452 -21.87 -20.64 24.87
N VAL A 453 -21.46 -19.75 23.96
CA VAL A 453 -20.18 -19.80 23.28
C VAL A 453 -19.02 -19.62 24.27
N SER A 454 -19.13 -18.63 25.17
CA SER A 454 -18.16 -18.39 26.24
C SER A 454 -17.94 -19.61 27.10
N GLY A 455 -19.01 -20.27 27.52
CA GLY A 455 -18.93 -21.50 28.32
C GLY A 455 -18.29 -22.68 27.58
N ARG A 456 -18.60 -22.86 26.30
CA ARG A 456 -18.02 -23.94 25.47
C ARG A 456 -16.55 -23.74 25.13
N LEU A 457 -16.13 -22.49 24.89
CA LEU A 457 -14.76 -22.14 24.49
C LEU A 457 -13.88 -21.73 25.68
N ALA A 458 -14.39 -21.77 26.89
CA ALA A 458 -13.72 -21.24 28.11
C ALA A 458 -13.19 -19.82 27.88
N TRP A 459 -14.04 -18.95 27.29
CA TRP A 459 -13.71 -17.59 26.88
C TRP A 459 -14.39 -16.57 27.77
N TRP A 460 -13.80 -16.31 28.94
CA TRP A 460 -14.39 -15.45 29.97
C TRP A 460 -14.53 -13.98 29.52
N GLU A 461 -13.65 -13.49 28.63
CA GLU A 461 -13.72 -12.12 28.11
C GLU A 461 -15.00 -11.90 27.30
N LEU A 462 -15.44 -12.91 26.55
CA LEU A 462 -16.72 -12.84 25.81
C LEU A 462 -17.91 -12.81 26.78
N ASP A 463 -17.81 -13.43 27.95
CA ASP A 463 -18.89 -13.41 28.94
C ASP A 463 -19.15 -12.00 29.48
N VAL A 464 -18.14 -11.11 29.45
CA VAL A 464 -18.30 -9.70 29.82
C VAL A 464 -19.27 -8.98 28.89
N SER A 465 -19.44 -9.43 27.63
CA SER A 465 -20.35 -8.84 26.68
C SER A 465 -21.84 -8.90 27.09
N LYS A 466 -22.20 -9.75 28.07
CA LYS A 466 -23.56 -9.79 28.63
C LYS A 466 -24.00 -8.45 29.20
N TRP A 467 -23.06 -7.64 29.69
CA TRP A 467 -23.34 -6.32 30.24
C TRP A 467 -23.80 -5.29 29.18
N LEU A 468 -23.66 -5.58 27.87
CA LEU A 468 -24.19 -4.74 26.80
C LEU A 468 -25.72 -4.70 26.77
N LEU A 469 -26.39 -5.63 27.43
CA LEU A 469 -27.84 -5.62 27.54
C LEU A 469 -28.33 -4.39 28.33
N TRP A 470 -27.61 -3.96 29.39
CA TRP A 470 -27.99 -2.82 30.22
C TRP A 470 -28.00 -1.48 29.46
N PRO A 471 -26.92 -1.07 28.76
CA PRO A 471 -26.97 0.16 27.98
C PRO A 471 -27.99 0.10 26.84
N THR A 472 -28.25 -1.07 26.24
CA THR A 472 -29.30 -1.18 25.21
C THR A 472 -30.68 -1.00 25.78
N MET A 473 -30.96 -1.57 26.96
CA MET A 473 -32.22 -1.31 27.68
C MET A 473 -32.37 0.16 28.06
N LEU A 474 -31.28 0.79 28.55
CA LEU A 474 -31.30 2.21 28.92
C LEU A 474 -31.59 3.13 27.74
N VAL A 475 -30.90 2.90 26.61
CA VAL A 475 -31.12 3.68 25.37
C VAL A 475 -32.52 3.52 24.86
N MET A 476 -33.08 2.30 24.90
CA MET A 476 -34.45 2.02 24.53
C MET A 476 -35.43 2.77 25.45
N LEU A 477 -35.23 2.70 26.76
CA LEU A 477 -36.07 3.39 27.73
C LEU A 477 -36.07 4.91 27.53
N LEU A 478 -34.88 5.52 27.37
CA LEU A 478 -34.78 6.96 27.14
C LEU A 478 -35.44 7.38 25.82
N SER A 479 -35.30 6.57 24.77
CA SER A 479 -35.98 6.82 23.49
C SER A 479 -37.49 6.77 23.62
N GLN A 480 -38.02 5.79 24.34
CA GLN A 480 -39.46 5.65 24.55
C GLN A 480 -40.02 6.80 25.42
N ILE A 481 -39.33 7.18 26.48
CA ILE A 481 -39.72 8.34 27.30
C ILE A 481 -39.77 9.62 26.45
N SER A 482 -38.80 9.82 25.56
CA SER A 482 -38.76 11.00 24.68
C SER A 482 -39.87 11.01 23.63
N GLN A 483 -40.35 9.83 23.20
CA GLN A 483 -41.39 9.67 22.19
C GLN A 483 -42.82 9.57 22.80
N HIS A 484 -42.97 9.59 24.11
CA HIS A 484 -44.22 9.48 24.83
C HIS A 484 -44.97 8.13 24.64
N GLU A 485 -44.22 7.07 24.29
CA GLU A 485 -44.76 5.75 23.99
C GLU A 485 -43.95 4.67 24.70
N ILE A 486 -44.33 4.28 25.95
CA ILE A 486 -43.59 3.22 26.63
C ILE A 486 -44.27 1.86 26.45
N PHE A 487 -45.51 1.68 26.91
CA PHE A 487 -46.21 0.40 26.81
C PHE A 487 -47.45 0.44 25.89
N ALA A 488 -47.86 1.63 25.45
CA ALA A 488 -49.05 1.81 24.61
C ALA A 488 -48.85 1.32 23.16
N ALA A 489 -47.64 1.10 22.70
CA ALA A 489 -47.34 0.85 21.30
C ALA A 489 -47.28 -0.63 20.86
N GLY A 490 -47.91 -1.53 21.60
CA GLY A 490 -48.16 -2.91 21.18
C GLY A 490 -46.90 -3.77 21.00
N TRP A 491 -46.37 -3.87 19.77
CA TRP A 491 -45.23 -4.73 19.44
C TRP A 491 -43.92 -4.33 20.11
N GLN A 492 -43.73 -3.08 20.52
CA GLN A 492 -42.52 -2.62 21.24
C GLN A 492 -42.36 -3.34 22.59
N ASN A 493 -43.45 -3.74 23.21
CA ASN A 493 -43.47 -4.41 24.51
C ASN A 493 -42.89 -5.83 24.44
N LEU A 494 -42.93 -6.49 23.28
CA LEU A 494 -42.30 -7.80 23.12
C LEU A 494 -40.80 -7.73 23.36
N ALA A 495 -40.13 -6.64 22.99
CA ALA A 495 -38.70 -6.44 23.25
C ALA A 495 -38.40 -6.44 24.76
N TRP A 496 -39.22 -5.74 25.56
CA TRP A 496 -39.10 -5.74 27.02
C TRP A 496 -39.44 -7.09 27.65
N CYS A 497 -40.43 -7.81 27.12
CA CYS A 497 -40.77 -9.16 27.56
C CYS A 497 -39.64 -10.18 27.33
N LEU A 498 -38.71 -9.90 26.38
CA LEU A 498 -37.52 -10.69 26.17
C LEU A 498 -36.35 -10.19 27.00
N ALA A 499 -36.12 -8.87 27.05
CA ALA A 499 -34.93 -8.26 27.67
C ALA A 499 -34.95 -8.35 29.21
N LEU A 500 -36.10 -8.09 29.86
CA LEU A 500 -36.21 -8.13 31.33
C LEU A 500 -36.00 -9.54 31.90
N PRO A 501 -36.70 -10.60 31.40
CA PRO A 501 -36.40 -11.97 31.84
C PRO A 501 -34.98 -12.41 31.54
N ALA A 502 -34.40 -12.00 30.38
CA ALA A 502 -33.03 -12.28 30.05
C ALA A 502 -32.07 -11.66 31.06
N ALA A 503 -32.25 -10.38 31.39
CA ALA A 503 -31.45 -9.69 32.40
C ALA A 503 -31.60 -10.31 33.80
N GLY A 504 -32.84 -10.60 34.23
CA GLY A 504 -33.11 -11.26 35.53
C GLY A 504 -32.51 -12.64 35.63
N ALA A 505 -32.60 -13.45 34.55
CA ALA A 505 -32.01 -14.78 34.51
C ALA A 505 -30.48 -14.74 34.52
N LEU A 506 -29.84 -13.72 33.88
CA LEU A 506 -28.41 -13.49 33.96
C LEU A 506 -27.97 -13.18 35.38
N LEU A 507 -28.66 -12.27 36.07
CA LEU A 507 -28.33 -11.90 37.43
C LEU A 507 -28.53 -13.08 38.42
N TRP A 508 -29.59 -13.86 38.23
CA TRP A 508 -29.83 -15.04 39.08
C TRP A 508 -28.73 -16.10 38.89
N ARG A 509 -28.37 -16.37 37.64
CA ARG A 509 -27.35 -17.40 37.35
C ARG A 509 -25.96 -16.98 37.81
N ASP A 510 -25.67 -15.69 37.78
CA ASP A 510 -24.33 -15.16 38.15
C ASP A 510 -24.30 -14.67 39.61
N ALA A 511 -25.34 -14.90 40.41
CA ALA A 511 -25.43 -14.40 41.79
C ALA A 511 -24.25 -14.85 42.67
N GLU A 512 -23.73 -16.06 42.45
CA GLU A 512 -22.63 -16.61 43.22
C GLU A 512 -21.24 -16.21 42.66
N THR A 513 -21.14 -15.86 41.39
CA THR A 513 -19.87 -15.57 40.70
C THR A 513 -19.53 -14.10 40.64
N LEU A 514 -20.52 -13.21 40.80
CA LEU A 514 -20.33 -11.77 40.74
C LEU A 514 -19.80 -11.19 42.07
N PRO A 515 -18.87 -10.24 41.99
CA PRO A 515 -18.49 -9.46 43.19
C PRO A 515 -19.73 -8.78 43.79
N PRO A 516 -19.88 -8.77 45.13
CA PRO A 516 -21.12 -8.28 45.78
C PRO A 516 -21.43 -6.81 45.47
N ARG A 517 -20.43 -5.99 45.18
CA ARG A 517 -20.63 -4.59 44.74
C ARG A 517 -21.22 -4.50 43.34
N LEU A 518 -20.71 -5.30 42.41
CA LEU A 518 -21.18 -5.31 41.01
C LEU A 518 -22.59 -5.92 40.90
N SER A 519 -22.87 -7.00 41.65
CA SER A 519 -24.18 -7.62 41.75
C SER A 519 -25.21 -6.62 42.25
N ARG A 520 -24.91 -5.89 43.35
CA ARG A 520 -25.80 -4.84 43.88
C ARG A 520 -26.08 -3.72 42.85
N LEU A 521 -25.04 -3.22 42.19
CA LEU A 521 -25.19 -2.18 41.18
C LEU A 521 -26.05 -2.65 40.00
N ALA A 522 -25.91 -3.89 39.55
CA ALA A 522 -26.69 -4.45 38.47
C ALA A 522 -28.17 -4.64 38.84
N HIS A 523 -28.46 -5.14 40.05
CA HIS A 523 -29.83 -5.25 40.53
C HIS A 523 -30.48 -3.88 40.71
N LEU A 524 -29.75 -2.92 41.29
CA LEU A 524 -30.23 -1.54 41.45
C LEU A 524 -30.50 -0.86 40.12
N SER A 525 -29.61 -0.99 39.14
CA SER A 525 -29.80 -0.39 37.81
C SER A 525 -30.99 -1.00 37.10
N LEU A 526 -31.20 -2.31 37.18
CA LEU A 526 -32.38 -2.96 36.61
C LEU A 526 -33.65 -2.49 37.31
N PHE A 527 -33.63 -2.43 38.64
CA PHE A 527 -34.75 -1.95 39.41
C PHE A 527 -35.11 -0.50 39.08
N TRP A 528 -34.11 0.40 38.98
CA TRP A 528 -34.35 1.79 38.59
C TRP A 528 -34.88 1.93 37.17
N MET A 529 -34.44 1.11 36.22
CA MET A 529 -34.96 1.11 34.85
C MET A 529 -36.46 0.70 34.85
N ILE A 530 -36.82 -0.33 35.61
CA ILE A 530 -38.21 -0.77 35.72
C ILE A 530 -39.08 0.33 36.40
N LEU A 531 -38.56 0.94 37.49
CA LEU A 531 -39.26 2.00 38.20
C LEU A 531 -39.48 3.24 37.31
N LEU A 532 -38.44 3.65 36.55
CA LEU A 532 -38.56 4.77 35.63
C LEU A 532 -39.56 4.48 34.50
N ALA A 533 -39.58 3.26 33.96
CA ALA A 533 -40.55 2.84 32.95
C ALA A 533 -41.98 2.91 33.51
N LEU A 534 -42.22 2.35 34.70
CA LEU A 534 -43.53 2.39 35.33
C LEU A 534 -43.93 3.83 35.72
N ALA A 535 -43.00 4.63 36.23
CA ALA A 535 -43.29 6.03 36.59
C ALA A 535 -43.67 6.86 35.35
N ALA A 536 -42.97 6.67 34.24
CA ALA A 536 -43.30 7.35 32.98
C ALA A 536 -44.67 6.93 32.45
N GLU A 537 -45.00 5.64 32.49
CA GLU A 537 -46.29 5.11 32.03
C GLU A 537 -47.43 5.64 32.91
N LEU A 538 -47.27 5.61 34.22
CA LEU A 538 -48.26 6.18 35.16
C LEU A 538 -48.42 7.69 34.97
N PHE A 539 -47.34 8.40 34.65
CA PHE A 539 -47.40 9.83 34.32
C PHE A 539 -48.34 10.09 33.13
N TRP A 540 -48.13 9.37 32.04
CA TRP A 540 -48.96 9.51 30.83
C TRP A 540 -50.42 9.15 31.10
N PHE A 541 -50.67 8.05 31.82
CA PHE A 541 -52.01 7.64 32.19
C PHE A 541 -52.70 8.65 33.12
N ALA A 542 -51.94 9.29 34.03
CA ALA A 542 -52.46 10.24 35.00
C ALA A 542 -52.73 11.64 34.41
N GLN A 543 -52.20 11.99 33.25
CA GLN A 543 -52.38 13.32 32.65
C GLN A 543 -53.85 13.64 32.35
N ASP A 544 -54.65 12.64 31.99
CA ASP A 544 -56.05 12.81 31.62
C ASP A 544 -56.97 12.79 32.83
N LEU A 545 -56.45 12.53 34.03
CA LEU A 545 -57.25 12.46 35.25
C LEU A 545 -57.12 13.73 36.08
N PRO A 546 -58.23 14.33 36.56
CA PRO A 546 -58.21 15.62 37.27
C PRO A 546 -57.37 15.60 38.58
N TRP A 547 -57.20 14.44 39.20
CA TRP A 547 -56.35 14.23 40.40
C TRP A 547 -55.13 13.38 40.14
N GLY A 548 -54.92 12.94 38.91
CA GLY A 548 -53.90 11.97 38.54
C GLY A 548 -52.48 12.46 38.78
N MET A 549 -52.21 13.73 38.50
CA MET A 549 -50.87 14.30 38.70
C MET A 549 -50.47 14.37 40.18
N ALA A 550 -51.40 14.65 41.09
CA ALA A 550 -51.15 14.65 42.53
C ALA A 550 -50.89 13.22 43.06
N ALA A 551 -51.69 12.25 42.59
CA ALA A 551 -51.50 10.84 42.92
C ALA A 551 -50.18 10.28 42.35
N TRP A 552 -49.84 10.65 41.13
CA TRP A 552 -48.56 10.27 40.51
C TRP A 552 -47.38 10.81 41.32
N GLY A 553 -47.35 12.10 41.66
CA GLY A 553 -46.28 12.72 42.43
C GLY A 553 -46.14 12.10 43.83
N SER A 554 -47.24 11.84 44.52
CA SER A 554 -47.22 11.19 45.85
C SER A 554 -46.78 9.73 45.75
N GLY A 555 -47.22 8.98 44.75
CA GLY A 555 -46.78 7.61 44.49
C GLY A 555 -45.31 7.49 44.18
N LEU A 556 -44.78 8.40 43.39
CA LEU A 556 -43.36 8.46 43.07
C LEU A 556 -42.49 8.78 44.28
N MET A 557 -42.92 9.71 45.13
CA MET A 557 -42.23 10.03 46.40
C MET A 557 -42.27 8.86 47.38
N MET A 558 -43.38 8.14 47.49
CA MET A 558 -43.48 6.95 48.34
C MET A 558 -42.58 5.82 47.83
N ALA A 559 -42.54 5.60 46.51
CA ALA A 559 -41.68 4.61 45.90
C ALA A 559 -40.19 4.95 46.11
N ALA A 560 -39.79 6.22 45.88
CA ALA A 560 -38.46 6.68 46.11
C ALA A 560 -38.03 6.59 47.59
N GLY A 561 -38.95 6.96 48.51
CA GLY A 561 -38.71 6.84 49.97
C GLY A 561 -38.55 5.38 50.40
N GLY A 562 -39.41 4.49 49.91
CA GLY A 562 -39.32 3.05 50.16
C GLY A 562 -37.99 2.45 49.66
N LEU A 563 -37.54 2.90 48.50
CA LEU A 563 -36.29 2.48 47.91
C LEU A 563 -35.06 2.94 48.71
N LEU A 564 -35.12 4.19 49.19
CA LEU A 564 -34.05 4.73 50.07
C LEU A 564 -33.95 3.99 51.42
N ILE A 565 -35.09 3.49 51.92
CA ILE A 565 -35.14 2.67 53.17
C ILE A 565 -34.60 1.27 52.87
N PHE A 566 -34.85 0.73 51.67
CA PHE A 566 -34.39 -0.60 51.30
C PHE A 566 -32.89 -0.65 50.96
N LEU A 567 -32.30 0.45 50.46
CA LEU A 567 -30.88 0.62 50.20
C LEU A 567 -30.07 0.80 51.49
#